data_505ff7ecc4a3b529fd837d89779bfcb2
#
_entry.id   505ff7ecc4a3b529fd837d89779bfcb2
#
_cell.length_a   1.000
_cell.length_b   1.000
_cell.length_c   1.000
_cell.angle_alpha   90.00
_cell.angle_beta   90.00
_cell.angle_gamma   90.00
#
_symmetry.space_group_name_H-M   'P 1'
#
loop_
_entity.id
_entity.type
_entity.pdbx_description
1 polymer ?
#
loop_
_entity_poly.entity_id
_entity_poly.type
_entity_poly.pdbx_seq_one_letter_code
_entity_poly.pdbx_strand_id
1 'polypeptide(L)'
;MMIEQKEAVIFDLDGTMTDSMWIWEEIDQDFFRQQGLPMPEHLHEEIEGMSFTETAQYFIRKYQLSKNVEEVKELWNRIALDKYIHETTLKPGLDEFLQLLKKQHIKIGIATSNSRLLLDAFLDARNLTGCIDAITTSCDVNKGKPEPDVYLKTAEKLAVSPQHCLVFEDI
;
A
#
# COMPACT_ATOMS: atom_id res chain seq x y z
N MET A 1 16.76 18.86 -13.38
CA MET A 1 15.49 18.09 -13.19
C MET A 1 15.44 17.61 -11.75
N MET A 2 14.28 17.51 -11.08
CA MET A 2 14.21 17.11 -9.64
C MET A 2 14.88 15.76 -9.30
N ILE A 3 15.15 14.93 -10.29
CA ILE A 3 15.71 13.57 -10.14
C ILE A 3 17.24 13.53 -10.25
N GLU A 4 17.90 14.58 -10.76
CA GLU A 4 19.35 14.57 -11.09
C GLU A 4 20.29 14.33 -9.91
N GLN A 5 19.81 14.46 -8.67
CA GLN A 5 20.59 14.22 -7.45
C GLN A 5 20.01 13.11 -6.58
N LYS A 6 19.05 12.33 -7.10
CA LYS A 6 18.40 11.26 -6.38
C LYS A 6 18.97 9.89 -6.79
N GLU A 7 19.17 9.07 -5.77
CA GLU A 7 19.68 7.72 -5.92
C GLU A 7 18.56 6.67 -5.82
N ALA A 8 17.42 7.05 -5.22
CA ALA A 8 16.25 6.21 -5.11
C ALA A 8 14.95 7.00 -5.21
N VAL A 9 13.92 6.31 -5.72
CA VAL A 9 12.52 6.74 -5.67
C VAL A 9 11.74 5.71 -4.86
N ILE A 10 10.95 6.19 -3.91
CA ILE A 10 10.08 5.36 -3.07
C ILE A 10 8.64 5.75 -3.39
N PHE A 11 7.84 4.77 -3.75
CA PHE A 11 6.44 4.96 -4.05
C PHE A 11 5.56 4.42 -2.94
N ASP A 12 4.49 5.12 -2.61
CA ASP A 12 3.32 4.47 -2.08
C ASP A 12 2.63 3.63 -3.18
N LEU A 13 1.72 2.74 -2.78
CA LEU A 13 1.01 1.87 -3.71
C LEU A 13 -0.34 2.44 -4.12
N ASP A 14 -1.27 2.52 -3.15
CA ASP A 14 -2.69 2.80 -3.38
C ASP A 14 -2.92 4.29 -3.62
N GLY A 15 -3.51 4.66 -4.76
CA GLY A 15 -3.65 6.07 -5.15
C GLY A 15 -2.42 6.65 -5.85
N THR A 16 -1.22 6.09 -5.62
CA THR A 16 0.06 6.56 -6.18
C THR A 16 0.55 5.74 -7.37
N MET A 17 0.87 4.46 -7.18
CA MET A 17 1.26 3.57 -8.28
C MET A 17 0.05 3.03 -9.05
N THR A 18 -1.04 2.80 -8.34
CA THR A 18 -2.25 2.19 -8.88
C THR A 18 -3.48 3.02 -8.55
N ASP A 19 -4.47 2.95 -9.42
CA ASP A 19 -5.80 3.50 -9.19
C ASP A 19 -6.67 2.47 -8.47
N SER A 20 -6.49 2.37 -7.15
CA SER A 20 -7.10 1.34 -6.31
C SER A 20 -7.99 1.89 -5.18
N MET A 21 -8.09 3.20 -5.01
CA MET A 21 -8.84 3.79 -3.87
C MET A 21 -10.32 3.38 -3.88
N TRP A 22 -10.94 3.28 -5.06
CA TRP A 22 -12.33 2.82 -5.21
C TRP A 22 -12.54 1.36 -4.78
N ILE A 23 -11.50 0.52 -4.87
CA ILE A 23 -11.56 -0.88 -4.46
C ILE A 23 -11.73 -1.00 -2.95
N TRP A 24 -11.07 -0.15 -2.18
CA TRP A 24 -11.19 -0.17 -0.72
C TRP A 24 -12.60 0.13 -0.27
N GLU A 25 -13.30 1.06 -0.94
CA GLU A 25 -14.71 1.32 -0.67
C GLU A 25 -15.57 0.06 -0.92
N GLU A 26 -15.34 -0.65 -2.02
CA GLU A 26 -16.05 -1.91 -2.31
C GLU A 26 -15.69 -3.03 -1.33
N ILE A 27 -14.42 -3.14 -0.94
CA ILE A 27 -13.97 -4.13 0.07
C ILE A 27 -14.68 -3.88 1.39
N ASP A 28 -14.77 -2.63 1.82
CA ASP A 28 -15.44 -2.26 3.05
C ASP A 28 -16.94 -2.55 2.98
N GLN A 29 -17.60 -2.19 1.88
CA GLN A 29 -19.03 -2.52 1.66
C GLN A 29 -19.24 -4.03 1.73
N ASP A 30 -18.42 -4.83 1.06
CA ASP A 30 -18.52 -6.29 1.07
C ASP A 30 -18.24 -6.86 2.47
N PHE A 31 -17.25 -6.32 3.18
CA PHE A 31 -16.94 -6.73 4.54
C PHE A 31 -18.13 -6.47 5.48
N PHE A 32 -18.65 -5.24 5.52
CA PHE A 32 -19.79 -4.89 6.39
C PHE A 32 -21.03 -5.71 6.04
N ARG A 33 -21.31 -5.93 4.76
CA ARG A 33 -22.41 -6.80 4.31
C ARG A 33 -22.24 -8.23 4.82
N GLN A 34 -21.05 -8.82 4.75
CA GLN A 34 -20.77 -10.17 5.23
C GLN A 34 -20.86 -10.29 6.76
N GLN A 35 -20.61 -9.20 7.50
CA GLN A 35 -20.79 -9.17 8.94
C GLN A 35 -22.25 -8.86 9.36
N GLY A 36 -23.13 -8.56 8.41
CA GLY A 36 -24.52 -8.14 8.70
C GLY A 36 -24.60 -6.75 9.36
N LEU A 37 -23.62 -5.90 9.12
CA LEU A 37 -23.51 -4.56 9.71
C LEU A 37 -23.75 -3.49 8.63
N PRO A 38 -24.34 -2.33 9.00
CA PRO A 38 -24.41 -1.19 8.10
C PRO A 38 -23.01 -0.57 7.92
N MET A 39 -22.70 -0.15 6.69
CA MET A 39 -21.47 0.60 6.43
C MET A 39 -21.59 2.02 6.99
N PRO A 40 -20.60 2.50 7.78
CA PRO A 40 -20.60 3.86 8.31
C PRO A 40 -20.34 4.90 7.23
N GLU A 41 -20.98 6.06 7.31
CA GLU A 41 -20.84 7.15 6.33
C GLU A 41 -19.42 7.77 6.31
N HIS A 42 -18.72 7.79 7.45
CA HIS A 42 -17.42 8.44 7.63
C HIS A 42 -16.29 7.44 7.93
N LEU A 43 -16.43 6.19 7.45
CA LEU A 43 -15.45 5.14 7.76
C LEU A 43 -14.02 5.52 7.36
N HIS A 44 -13.85 6.09 6.15
CA HIS A 44 -12.53 6.45 5.63
C HIS A 44 -11.82 7.50 6.51
N GLU A 45 -12.55 8.50 6.99
CA GLU A 45 -12.00 9.52 7.90
C GLU A 45 -11.55 8.91 9.24
N GLU A 46 -12.25 7.87 9.70
CA GLU A 46 -11.97 7.20 10.98
C GLU A 46 -10.72 6.31 10.92
N ILE A 47 -10.41 5.75 9.76
CA ILE A 47 -9.31 4.79 9.56
C ILE A 47 -8.12 5.39 8.82
N GLU A 48 -8.22 6.65 8.40
CA GLU A 48 -7.15 7.35 7.70
C GLU A 48 -5.82 7.25 8.46
N GLY A 49 -4.76 6.92 7.76
CA GLY A 49 -3.42 6.75 8.34
C GLY A 49 -3.20 5.46 9.15
N MET A 50 -4.22 4.65 9.42
CA MET A 50 -4.05 3.38 10.10
C MET A 50 -3.36 2.35 9.19
N SER A 51 -2.47 1.55 9.78
CA SER A 51 -1.95 0.35 9.12
C SER A 51 -3.05 -0.71 8.98
N PHE A 52 -2.82 -1.65 8.07
CA PHE A 52 -3.72 -2.80 7.86
C PHE A 52 -4.07 -3.54 9.16
N THR A 53 -3.10 -3.66 10.07
CA THR A 53 -3.29 -4.28 11.39
C THR A 53 -4.07 -3.38 12.36
N GLU A 54 -3.78 -2.08 12.39
CA GLU A 54 -4.49 -1.12 13.24
C GLU A 54 -5.95 -0.98 12.84
N THR A 55 -6.23 -0.95 11.54
CA THR A 55 -7.61 -0.95 11.02
C THR A 55 -8.36 -2.21 11.44
N ALA A 56 -7.73 -3.40 11.36
CA ALA A 56 -8.37 -4.65 11.83
C ALA A 56 -8.67 -4.59 13.33
N GLN A 57 -7.74 -4.11 14.15
CA GLN A 57 -7.96 -3.94 15.59
C GLN A 57 -9.08 -2.94 15.89
N TYR A 58 -9.12 -1.84 15.12
CA TYR A 58 -10.18 -0.83 15.25
C TYR A 58 -11.55 -1.44 14.94
N PHE A 59 -11.70 -2.17 13.82
CA PHE A 59 -12.96 -2.81 13.45
C PHE A 59 -13.41 -3.83 14.50
N ILE A 60 -12.52 -4.65 15.00
CA ILE A 60 -12.85 -5.63 16.05
C ILE A 60 -13.42 -4.94 17.29
N ARG A 61 -12.77 -3.88 17.76
CA ARG A 61 -13.21 -3.14 18.95
C ARG A 61 -14.51 -2.38 18.72
N LYS A 62 -14.59 -1.62 17.61
CA LYS A 62 -15.73 -0.72 17.35
C LYS A 62 -17.01 -1.50 17.04
N TYR A 63 -16.91 -2.56 16.24
CA TYR A 63 -18.06 -3.33 15.79
C TYR A 63 -18.25 -4.63 16.57
N GLN A 64 -17.49 -4.84 17.65
CA GLN A 64 -17.55 -6.01 18.53
C GLN A 64 -17.53 -7.35 17.77
N LEU A 65 -16.64 -7.44 16.78
CA LEU A 65 -16.54 -8.64 15.94
C LEU A 65 -16.02 -9.83 16.76
N SER A 66 -16.61 -10.98 16.57
CA SER A 66 -16.15 -12.24 17.16
C SER A 66 -15.00 -12.89 16.33
N LYS A 67 -14.10 -12.06 15.82
CA LYS A 67 -12.94 -12.44 15.00
C LYS A 67 -11.65 -11.91 15.64
N ASN A 68 -10.54 -12.60 15.40
CA ASN A 68 -9.22 -12.04 15.71
C ASN A 68 -8.67 -11.20 14.54
N VAL A 69 -7.54 -10.53 14.77
CA VAL A 69 -6.93 -9.63 13.79
C VAL A 69 -6.59 -10.36 12.48
N GLU A 70 -6.02 -11.55 12.57
CA GLU A 70 -5.61 -12.30 11.38
C GLU A 70 -6.83 -12.76 10.56
N GLU A 71 -7.91 -13.18 11.20
CA GLU A 71 -9.16 -13.55 10.52
C GLU A 71 -9.79 -12.36 9.77
N VAL A 72 -9.71 -11.14 10.31
CA VAL A 72 -10.19 -9.93 9.63
C VAL A 72 -9.30 -9.62 8.42
N LYS A 73 -7.97 -9.64 8.61
CA LYS A 73 -7.00 -9.41 7.53
C LYS A 73 -7.12 -10.44 6.40
N GLU A 74 -7.30 -11.72 6.73
CA GLU A 74 -7.51 -12.78 5.76
C GLU A 74 -8.81 -12.58 4.97
N LEU A 75 -9.87 -12.11 5.61
CA LEU A 75 -11.14 -11.82 4.95
C LEU A 75 -10.97 -10.68 3.94
N TRP A 76 -10.35 -9.57 4.34
CA TRP A 76 -10.05 -8.46 3.43
C TRP A 76 -9.16 -8.88 2.27
N ASN A 77 -8.07 -9.61 2.55
CA ASN A 77 -7.19 -10.13 1.50
C ASN A 77 -7.95 -11.01 0.50
N ARG A 78 -8.89 -11.84 0.97
CA ARG A 78 -9.72 -12.69 0.09
C ARG A 78 -10.66 -11.88 -0.78
N ILE A 79 -11.28 -10.83 -0.23
CA ILE A 79 -12.18 -9.95 -0.99
C ILE A 79 -11.37 -9.15 -2.02
N ALA A 80 -10.18 -8.67 -1.64
CA ALA A 80 -9.36 -7.78 -2.43
C ALA A 80 -8.54 -8.45 -3.53
N LEU A 81 -8.12 -9.71 -3.33
CA LEU A 81 -7.09 -10.35 -4.15
C LEU A 81 -7.44 -10.37 -5.64
N ASP A 82 -8.65 -10.79 -5.98
CA ASP A 82 -9.10 -10.86 -7.37
C ASP A 82 -9.13 -9.48 -8.02
N LYS A 83 -9.58 -8.47 -7.29
CA LYS A 83 -9.63 -7.07 -7.73
C LYS A 83 -8.23 -6.51 -7.99
N TYR A 84 -7.28 -6.75 -7.07
CA TYR A 84 -5.89 -6.32 -7.23
C TYR A 84 -5.20 -6.98 -8.44
N ILE A 85 -5.54 -8.22 -8.75
CA ILE A 85 -4.99 -8.93 -9.91
C ILE A 85 -5.63 -8.42 -11.23
N HIS A 86 -6.94 -8.24 -11.27
CA HIS A 86 -7.67 -8.10 -12.53
C HIS A 86 -8.25 -6.72 -12.79
N GLU A 87 -8.55 -5.93 -11.75
CA GLU A 87 -9.33 -4.71 -11.90
C GLU A 87 -8.51 -3.43 -11.67
N THR A 88 -7.39 -3.47 -10.89
CA THR A 88 -6.53 -2.29 -10.73
C THR A 88 -5.74 -1.99 -11.99
N THR A 89 -5.47 -0.72 -12.22
CA THR A 89 -4.60 -0.25 -13.32
C THR A 89 -3.46 0.59 -12.78
N LEU A 90 -2.33 0.61 -13.50
CA LEU A 90 -1.25 1.54 -13.20
C LEU A 90 -1.70 2.98 -13.45
N LYS A 91 -1.24 3.90 -12.63
CA LYS A 91 -1.41 5.33 -12.94
C LYS A 91 -0.76 5.66 -14.28
N PRO A 92 -1.37 6.54 -15.10
CA PRO A 92 -0.85 6.90 -16.41
C PRO A 92 0.61 7.38 -16.35
N GLY A 93 1.46 6.83 -17.20
CA GLY A 93 2.87 7.18 -17.29
C GLY A 93 3.79 6.50 -16.28
N LEU A 94 3.26 5.67 -15.36
CA LEU A 94 4.08 5.01 -14.34
C LEU A 94 5.04 4.00 -14.98
N ASP A 95 4.59 3.21 -15.95
CA ASP A 95 5.42 2.19 -16.59
C ASP A 95 6.65 2.82 -17.28
N GLU A 96 6.43 3.87 -18.06
CA GLU A 96 7.51 4.63 -18.70
C GLU A 96 8.45 5.26 -17.67
N PHE A 97 7.89 5.73 -16.54
CA PHE A 97 8.69 6.33 -15.48
C PHE A 97 9.56 5.29 -14.76
N LEU A 98 9.02 4.11 -14.44
CA LEU A 98 9.81 3.01 -13.87
C LEU A 98 10.95 2.57 -14.80
N GLN A 99 10.68 2.47 -16.11
CA GLN A 99 11.70 2.16 -17.11
C GLN A 99 12.79 3.25 -17.17
N LEU A 100 12.41 4.53 -17.08
CA LEU A 100 13.36 5.64 -17.03
C LEU A 100 14.24 5.56 -15.78
N LEU A 101 13.67 5.29 -14.60
CA LEU A 101 14.43 5.13 -13.36
C LEU A 101 15.45 4.00 -13.46
N LYS A 102 15.03 2.83 -13.96
CA LYS A 102 15.92 1.69 -14.22
C LYS A 102 17.06 2.04 -15.17
N LYS A 103 16.75 2.72 -16.28
CA LYS A 103 17.76 3.16 -17.26
C LYS A 103 18.79 4.14 -16.66
N GLN A 104 18.38 4.92 -15.67
CA GLN A 104 19.26 5.85 -14.95
C GLN A 104 19.89 5.22 -13.69
N HIS A 105 19.73 3.92 -13.47
CA HIS A 105 20.23 3.19 -12.30
C HIS A 105 19.73 3.76 -10.96
N ILE A 106 18.55 4.40 -10.95
CA ILE A 106 17.88 4.87 -9.75
C ILE A 106 17.13 3.69 -9.13
N LYS A 107 17.36 3.44 -7.85
CA LYS A 107 16.70 2.36 -7.11
C LYS A 107 15.22 2.66 -6.89
N ILE A 108 14.40 1.61 -6.89
CA ILE A 108 12.94 1.74 -6.77
C ILE A 108 12.49 0.99 -5.53
N GLY A 109 11.86 1.70 -4.60
CA GLY A 109 11.26 1.13 -3.39
C GLY A 109 9.75 1.32 -3.35
N ILE A 110 9.07 0.47 -2.60
CA ILE A 110 7.66 0.63 -2.24
C ILE A 110 7.52 0.72 -0.73
N ALA A 111 6.76 1.72 -0.26
CA ALA A 111 6.42 1.96 1.13
C ALA A 111 4.90 2.10 1.26
N THR A 112 4.21 1.08 1.77
CA THR A 112 2.74 1.02 1.74
C THR A 112 2.13 0.63 3.09
N SER A 113 0.89 1.06 3.34
CA SER A 113 0.06 0.58 4.44
C SER A 113 -0.65 -0.75 4.13
N ASN A 114 -0.64 -1.16 2.87
CA ASN A 114 -1.31 -2.36 2.38
C ASN A 114 -0.64 -3.67 2.85
N SER A 115 -1.33 -4.79 2.71
CA SER A 115 -0.78 -6.11 3.02
C SER A 115 0.27 -6.54 1.99
N ARG A 116 1.27 -7.28 2.45
CA ARG A 116 2.30 -7.82 1.57
C ARG A 116 1.72 -8.75 0.49
N LEU A 117 0.69 -9.50 0.84
CA LEU A 117 0.03 -10.43 -0.08
C LEU A 117 -0.60 -9.72 -1.28
N LEU A 118 -1.35 -8.64 -1.04
CA LEU A 118 -1.99 -7.87 -2.11
C LEU A 118 -0.97 -7.14 -2.98
N LEU A 119 0.07 -6.59 -2.36
CA LEU A 119 1.17 -5.95 -3.09
C LEU A 119 1.89 -6.95 -4.01
N ASP A 120 2.28 -8.11 -3.50
CA ASP A 120 2.97 -9.12 -4.30
C ASP A 120 2.09 -9.59 -5.47
N ALA A 121 0.80 -9.85 -5.25
CA ALA A 121 -0.14 -10.22 -6.29
C ALA A 121 -0.30 -9.12 -7.37
N PHE A 122 -0.35 -7.85 -6.95
CA PHE A 122 -0.39 -6.71 -7.86
C PHE A 122 0.87 -6.63 -8.73
N LEU A 123 2.05 -6.74 -8.11
CA LEU A 123 3.33 -6.65 -8.82
C LEU A 123 3.52 -7.81 -9.81
N ASP A 124 3.15 -9.02 -9.41
CA ASP A 124 3.24 -10.20 -10.27
C ASP A 124 2.29 -10.11 -11.46
N ALA A 125 1.04 -9.72 -11.25
CA ALA A 125 0.05 -9.58 -12.31
C ALA A 125 0.45 -8.54 -13.39
N ARG A 126 1.33 -7.59 -13.04
CA ARG A 126 1.81 -6.52 -13.93
C ARG A 126 3.27 -6.67 -14.36
N ASN A 127 3.91 -7.80 -14.00
CA ASN A 127 5.33 -8.09 -14.29
C ASN A 127 6.28 -7.01 -13.74
N LEU A 128 5.95 -6.40 -12.58
CA LEU A 128 6.73 -5.33 -11.96
C LEU A 128 7.69 -5.83 -10.88
N THR A 129 7.54 -7.08 -10.41
CA THR A 129 8.37 -7.66 -9.33
C THR A 129 9.87 -7.47 -9.57
N GLY A 130 10.35 -7.68 -10.81
CA GLY A 130 11.75 -7.48 -11.21
C GLY A 130 12.20 -6.01 -11.28
N CYS A 131 11.28 -5.06 -11.15
CA CYS A 131 11.59 -3.63 -11.17
C CYS A 131 11.80 -3.04 -9.77
N ILE A 132 11.34 -3.72 -8.73
CA ILE A 132 11.34 -3.19 -7.36
C ILE A 132 12.55 -3.72 -6.59
N ASP A 133 13.35 -2.81 -6.04
CA ASP A 133 14.58 -3.14 -5.32
C ASP A 133 14.34 -3.35 -3.80
N ALA A 134 13.31 -2.72 -3.23
CA ALA A 134 12.93 -2.91 -1.82
C ALA A 134 11.44 -2.67 -1.59
N ILE A 135 10.88 -3.40 -0.63
CA ILE A 135 9.50 -3.25 -0.19
C ILE A 135 9.45 -3.15 1.34
N THR A 136 8.65 -2.22 1.84
CA THR A 136 8.31 -2.09 3.26
C THR A 136 6.81 -1.86 3.39
N THR A 137 6.17 -2.67 4.20
CA THR A 137 4.78 -2.46 4.61
C THR A 137 4.73 -1.83 5.99
N SER A 138 3.60 -1.23 6.37
CA SER A 138 3.44 -0.71 7.74
C SER A 138 3.51 -1.81 8.82
N CYS A 139 3.37 -3.10 8.45
CA CYS A 139 3.60 -4.22 9.37
C CYS A 139 5.10 -4.47 9.64
N ASP A 140 6.00 -3.91 8.85
CA ASP A 140 7.47 -4.05 9.01
C ASP A 140 8.06 -2.99 9.96
N VAL A 141 7.26 -2.05 10.44
CA VAL A 141 7.67 -0.90 11.28
C VAL A 141 6.83 -0.79 12.54
N ASN A 142 7.30 -0.01 13.52
CA ASN A 142 6.57 0.18 14.77
C ASN A 142 5.43 1.19 14.64
N LYS A 143 5.58 2.17 13.74
CA LYS A 143 4.58 3.20 13.47
C LYS A 143 4.31 3.27 11.98
N GLY A 144 3.03 3.17 11.61
CA GLY A 144 2.56 3.35 10.25
C GLY A 144 2.52 4.83 9.84
N LYS A 145 2.07 5.10 8.62
CA LYS A 145 1.80 6.46 8.14
C LYS A 145 0.79 7.16 9.06
N PRO A 146 0.88 8.46 9.32
CA PRO A 146 1.74 9.44 8.66
C PRO A 146 3.17 9.54 9.20
N GLU A 147 3.57 8.68 10.13
CA GLU A 147 4.95 8.66 10.61
C GLU A 147 5.91 8.20 9.49
N PRO A 148 7.15 8.72 9.46
CA PRO A 148 8.07 8.48 8.35
C PRO A 148 8.73 7.09 8.37
N ASP A 149 8.45 6.26 9.36
CA ASP A 149 9.15 5.00 9.63
C ASP A 149 9.20 4.06 8.43
N VAL A 150 8.08 3.92 7.70
CA VAL A 150 8.00 3.05 6.53
C VAL A 150 8.92 3.53 5.40
N TYR A 151 9.03 4.83 5.18
CA TYR A 151 9.92 5.42 4.17
C TYR A 151 11.39 5.32 4.58
N LEU A 152 11.70 5.61 5.84
CA LEU A 152 13.06 5.49 6.39
C LEU A 152 13.54 4.04 6.32
N LYS A 153 12.66 3.08 6.65
CA LYS A 153 12.98 1.65 6.55
C LYS A 153 13.19 1.21 5.10
N THR A 154 12.42 1.76 4.16
CA THR A 154 12.61 1.48 2.73
C THR A 154 13.95 2.05 2.24
N ALA A 155 14.30 3.27 2.62
CA ALA A 155 15.59 3.88 2.29
C ALA A 155 16.77 3.04 2.85
N GLU A 156 16.65 2.54 4.08
CA GLU A 156 17.62 1.61 4.70
C GLU A 156 17.76 0.33 3.87
N LYS A 157 16.65 -0.32 3.48
CA LYS A 157 16.65 -1.54 2.64
C LYS A 157 17.28 -1.28 1.27
N LEU A 158 17.09 -0.08 0.71
CA LEU A 158 17.71 0.36 -0.54
C LEU A 158 19.20 0.70 -0.38
N ALA A 159 19.70 0.81 0.85
CA ALA A 159 21.04 1.33 1.17
C ALA A 159 21.29 2.70 0.53
N VAL A 160 20.31 3.62 0.68
CA VAL A 160 20.35 5.01 0.20
C VAL A 160 20.02 5.95 1.37
N SER A 161 20.75 7.06 1.47
CA SER A 161 20.44 8.10 2.46
C SER A 161 19.07 8.71 2.19
N PRO A 162 18.20 8.95 3.22
CA PRO A 162 16.88 9.54 3.01
C PRO A 162 16.89 10.86 2.21
N GLN A 163 17.93 11.68 2.36
CA GLN A 163 18.07 12.93 1.60
C GLN A 163 18.23 12.72 0.09
N HIS A 164 18.72 11.54 -0.30
CA HIS A 164 18.85 11.14 -1.72
C HIS A 164 17.68 10.33 -2.23
N CYS A 165 16.65 10.14 -1.40
CA CYS A 165 15.38 9.55 -1.83
C CYS A 165 14.39 10.64 -2.28
N LEU A 166 13.58 10.32 -3.27
CA LEU A 166 12.35 11.05 -3.63
C LEU A 166 11.18 10.15 -3.28
N VAL A 167 10.16 10.68 -2.62
CA VAL A 167 8.95 9.94 -2.26
C VAL A 167 7.78 10.46 -3.08
N PHE A 168 6.97 9.55 -3.60
CA PHE A 168 5.65 9.83 -4.18
C PHE A 168 4.59 9.25 -3.26
N GLU A 169 3.61 10.09 -2.94
CA GLU A 169 2.52 9.82 -2.01
C GLU A 169 1.29 10.63 -2.45
N ASP A 170 0.09 10.16 -2.19
CA ASP A 170 -1.17 10.84 -2.56
C ASP A 170 -1.91 11.46 -1.36
N ILE A 171 -1.42 11.25 -0.13
CA ILE A 171 -2.00 11.79 1.11
C ILE A 171 -1.06 12.83 1.73
#